data_102af2ec2cb54ba7e23d0531015dfca0
#
_entry.id   102af2ec2cb54ba7e23d0531015dfca0
#
_cell.length_a   1.000
_cell.length_b   1.000
_cell.length_c   1.000
_cell.angle_alpha   90.00
_cell.angle_beta   90.00
_cell.angle_gamma   90.00
#
_symmetry.space_group_name_H-M   'P 1'
#
loop_
_entity.id
_entity.type
_entity.pdbx_description
1 polymer ?
#
loop_
_entity_poly.entity_id
_entity_poly.type
_entity_poly.pdbx_seq_one_letter_code
_entity_poly.pdbx_strand_id
1 'polypeptide(L)'
;WVSEVEPGSTPDITAARIHVLPALYKAAAQGLPTLADKGYIGAGIGIRVPVRRPKGRSERALHIQDIRMTNALIRHVRALGERAAAELKERWRALKRITLSPCRIGDITRAALVLNQRWK
;
A
#
# COMPACT_ATOMS: atom_id res chain seq x y z
N TRP A 1 -9.77 -2.68 -8.16
CA TRP A 1 -8.83 -3.38 -9.06
C TRP A 1 -7.84 -4.21 -8.25
N VAL A 2 -7.53 -5.40 -8.73
CA VAL A 2 -6.57 -6.35 -8.13
C VAL A 2 -5.61 -6.78 -9.25
N SER A 3 -4.31 -6.65 -8.99
CA SER A 3 -3.25 -7.10 -9.90
C SER A 3 -3.17 -8.62 -9.96
N GLU A 4 -2.30 -9.13 -10.80
CA GLU A 4 -1.83 -10.51 -10.69
C GLU A 4 -1.14 -10.72 -9.35
N VAL A 5 -1.13 -11.95 -8.88
CA VAL A 5 -0.62 -12.33 -7.55
C VAL A 5 0.71 -13.05 -7.72
N GLU A 6 1.73 -12.53 -7.06
CA GLU A 6 3.06 -13.11 -7.02
C GLU A 6 3.19 -14.14 -5.89
N PRO A 7 4.17 -15.05 -5.97
CA PRO A 7 4.52 -15.92 -4.85
C PRO A 7 4.83 -15.13 -3.59
N GLY A 8 4.44 -15.64 -2.42
CA GLY A 8 4.61 -14.94 -1.13
C GLY A 8 6.06 -14.66 -0.73
N SER A 9 7.04 -15.24 -1.41
CA SER A 9 8.47 -14.94 -1.24
C SER A 9 8.93 -13.71 -2.01
N THR A 10 8.10 -13.19 -2.93
CA THR A 10 8.44 -12.00 -3.73
C THR A 10 8.32 -10.75 -2.85
N PRO A 11 9.36 -9.89 -2.76
CA PRO A 11 9.27 -8.65 -2.02
C PRO A 11 8.17 -7.73 -2.58
N ASP A 12 7.39 -7.10 -1.71
CA ASP A 12 6.24 -6.26 -2.08
C ASP A 12 6.61 -5.16 -3.09
N ILE A 13 7.76 -4.52 -2.92
CA ILE A 13 8.23 -3.49 -3.86
C ILE A 13 8.53 -4.06 -5.26
N THR A 14 8.98 -5.32 -5.34
CA THR A 14 9.25 -6.00 -6.61
C THR A 14 7.93 -6.30 -7.32
N ALA A 15 6.97 -6.89 -6.63
CA ALA A 15 5.63 -7.12 -7.16
C ALA A 15 4.96 -5.81 -7.60
N ALA A 16 5.11 -4.74 -6.82
CA ALA A 16 4.58 -3.43 -7.16
C ALA A 16 5.22 -2.85 -8.44
N ARG A 17 6.53 -3.02 -8.63
CA ARG A 17 7.23 -2.57 -9.85
C ARG A 17 6.69 -3.25 -11.10
N ILE A 18 6.36 -4.51 -11.00
CA ILE A 18 5.83 -5.30 -12.13
C ILE A 18 4.39 -4.88 -12.45
N HIS A 19 3.53 -4.81 -11.44
CA HIS A 19 2.08 -4.77 -11.66
C HIS A 19 1.44 -3.40 -11.44
N VAL A 20 2.00 -2.54 -10.59
CA VAL A 20 1.27 -1.39 -10.04
C VAL A 20 1.95 -0.07 -10.30
N LEU A 21 3.26 0.06 -10.09
CA LEU A 21 3.96 1.34 -10.15
C LEU A 21 3.81 2.07 -11.48
N PRO A 22 3.80 1.43 -12.66
CA PRO A 22 3.58 2.15 -13.92
C PRO A 22 2.24 2.90 -13.98
N ALA A 23 1.18 2.32 -13.42
CA ALA A 23 -0.14 2.97 -13.34
C ALA A 23 -0.13 4.10 -12.29
N LEU A 24 0.54 3.89 -11.17
CA LEU A 24 0.65 4.90 -10.11
C LEU A 24 1.50 6.11 -10.53
N TYR A 25 2.52 5.93 -11.36
CA TYR A 25 3.30 7.04 -11.92
C TYR A 25 2.43 7.91 -12.84
N LYS A 26 1.55 7.31 -13.64
CA LYS A 26 0.59 8.06 -14.45
C LYS A 26 -0.38 8.86 -13.58
N ALA A 27 -0.89 8.25 -12.52
CA ALA A 27 -1.76 8.95 -11.56
C ALA A 27 -1.02 10.10 -10.86
N ALA A 28 0.23 9.89 -10.48
CA ALA A 28 1.07 10.92 -9.86
C ALA A 28 1.32 12.11 -10.79
N ALA A 29 1.52 11.85 -12.08
CA ALA A 29 1.65 12.91 -13.10
C ALA A 29 0.36 13.75 -13.25
N GLN A 30 -0.79 13.18 -12.87
CA GLN A 30 -2.09 13.86 -12.84
C GLN A 30 -2.39 14.51 -11.46
N GLY A 31 -1.40 14.59 -10.57
CA GLY A 31 -1.56 15.21 -9.26
C GLY A 31 -2.11 14.29 -8.16
N LEU A 32 -2.17 12.98 -8.40
CA LEU A 32 -2.67 11.96 -7.45
C LEU A 32 -1.51 11.14 -6.88
N PRO A 33 -0.77 11.63 -5.86
CA PRO A 33 0.32 10.88 -5.26
C PRO A 33 -0.18 9.67 -4.48
N THR A 34 0.62 8.61 -4.47
CA THR A 34 0.33 7.40 -3.70
C THR A 34 1.05 7.43 -2.36
N LEU A 35 0.37 7.02 -1.30
CA LEU A 35 0.96 6.87 0.04
C LEU A 35 1.33 5.41 0.28
N ALA A 36 2.57 5.15 0.64
CA ALA A 36 3.08 3.82 0.90
C ALA A 36 3.83 3.75 2.24
N ASP A 37 4.14 2.54 2.67
CA ASP A 37 4.94 2.34 3.87
C ASP A 37 6.45 2.40 3.60
N LYS A 38 7.26 2.16 4.64
CA LYS A 38 8.72 2.19 4.52
C LYS A 38 9.29 1.09 3.64
N GLY A 39 8.55 0.01 3.41
CA GLY A 39 8.94 -1.08 2.51
C GLY A 39 9.03 -0.63 1.05
N TYR A 40 8.39 0.48 0.71
CA TYR A 40 8.39 1.04 -0.64
C TYR A 40 9.39 2.20 -0.84
N ILE A 41 10.38 2.34 0.05
CA ILE A 41 11.48 3.29 -0.16
C ILE A 41 12.20 2.94 -1.47
N GLY A 42 12.35 3.93 -2.36
CA GLY A 42 12.91 3.72 -3.70
C GLY A 42 11.91 3.27 -4.76
N ALA A 43 10.61 3.29 -4.47
CA ALA A 43 9.55 3.00 -5.44
C ALA A 43 9.41 4.06 -6.55
N GLY A 44 10.01 5.23 -6.39
CA GLY A 44 10.07 6.25 -7.43
C GLY A 44 9.16 7.47 -7.19
N ILE A 45 9.04 8.30 -8.22
CA ILE A 45 8.35 9.59 -8.17
C ILE A 45 6.84 9.39 -7.94
N GLY A 46 6.27 10.23 -7.07
CA GLY A 46 4.84 10.19 -6.76
C GLY A 46 4.46 9.16 -5.68
N ILE A 47 5.40 8.31 -5.26
CA ILE A 47 5.20 7.40 -4.13
C ILE A 47 5.75 8.04 -2.87
N ARG A 48 4.88 8.45 -1.98
CA ARG A 48 5.24 9.11 -0.72
C ARG A 48 5.32 8.09 0.40
N VAL A 49 6.52 7.95 0.97
CA VAL A 49 6.80 7.06 2.10
C VAL A 49 7.15 7.88 3.34
N PRO A 50 6.99 7.32 4.55
CA PRO A 50 7.41 7.99 5.78
C PRO A 50 8.91 8.31 5.78
N VAL A 51 9.26 9.55 6.08
CA VAL A 51 10.64 10.02 6.14
C VAL A 51 11.35 9.45 7.36
N ARG A 52 12.57 8.93 7.19
CA ARG A 52 13.44 8.52 8.31
C ARG A 52 13.93 9.75 9.07
N ARG A 53 13.89 9.68 10.39
CA ARG A 53 14.52 10.73 11.22
C ARG A 53 16.03 10.69 11.00
N PRO A 54 16.67 11.85 10.77
CA PRO A 54 18.13 11.91 10.77
C PRO A 54 18.66 11.55 12.15
N LYS A 55 19.74 10.79 12.20
CA LYS A 55 20.51 10.53 13.43
C LYS A 55 21.44 11.72 13.65
N GLY A 56 21.32 12.43 14.77
CA GLY A 56 22.21 13.52 15.15
C GLY A 56 21.46 14.66 15.85
N ARG A 57 22.17 15.27 16.79
CA ARG A 57 21.74 16.45 17.55
C ARG A 57 22.15 17.66 16.72
N SER A 58 21.26 18.38 16.09
CA SER A 58 21.57 19.73 15.57
C SER A 58 20.34 20.41 14.97
N GLU A 59 20.19 21.71 15.16
CA GLU A 59 19.54 22.79 14.40
C GLU A 59 18.20 22.55 13.65
N ARG A 60 17.63 21.34 13.73
CA ARG A 60 16.51 20.87 12.92
C ARG A 60 15.25 20.59 13.73
N ALA A 61 15.06 21.25 14.88
CA ALA A 61 13.87 21.04 15.70
C ALA A 61 12.58 21.29 14.90
N LEU A 62 12.56 22.33 14.07
CA LEU A 62 11.44 22.63 13.18
C LEU A 62 11.25 21.53 12.13
N HIS A 63 12.33 21.10 11.48
CA HIS A 63 12.30 19.98 10.51
C HIS A 63 11.84 18.66 11.13
N ILE A 64 12.16 18.41 12.39
CA ILE A 64 11.70 17.19 13.09
C ILE A 64 10.20 17.23 13.34
N GLN A 65 9.63 18.40 13.65
CA GLN A 65 8.19 18.56 13.82
C GLN A 65 7.45 18.34 12.49
N ASP A 66 7.94 18.92 11.40
CA ASP A 66 7.37 18.74 10.06
C ASP A 66 7.41 17.28 9.63
N ILE A 67 8.52 16.58 9.87
CA ILE A 67 8.67 15.15 9.61
C ILE A 67 7.67 14.34 10.44
N ARG A 68 7.49 14.68 11.72
CA ARG A 68 6.52 14.01 12.60
C ARG A 68 5.10 14.19 12.10
N MET A 69 4.73 15.42 11.74
CA MET A 69 3.40 15.77 11.25
C MET A 69 3.11 15.09 9.92
N THR A 70 4.03 15.15 8.97
CA THR A 70 3.93 14.47 7.68
C THR A 70 3.78 12.95 7.84
N ASN A 71 4.62 12.34 8.68
CA ASN A 71 4.56 10.90 8.94
C ASN A 71 3.26 10.48 9.66
N ALA A 72 2.73 11.33 10.54
CA ALA A 72 1.45 11.11 11.20
C ALA A 72 0.31 11.15 10.21
N LEU A 73 0.30 12.13 9.31
CA LEU A 73 -0.70 12.29 8.26
C LEU A 73 -0.70 11.09 7.30
N ILE A 74 0.48 10.69 6.81
CA ILE A 74 0.63 9.51 5.94
C ILE A 74 0.07 8.26 6.65
N ARG A 75 0.38 8.07 7.93
CA ARG A 75 -0.11 6.93 8.72
C ARG A 75 -1.63 6.96 8.87
N HIS A 76 -2.19 8.13 9.14
CA HIS A 76 -3.63 8.29 9.32
C HIS A 76 -4.40 7.95 8.04
N VAL A 77 -3.98 8.49 6.91
CA VAL A 77 -4.63 8.21 5.62
C VAL A 77 -4.45 6.75 5.21
N ARG A 78 -3.26 6.16 5.40
CA ARG A 78 -3.04 4.74 5.14
C ARG A 78 -3.93 3.81 5.96
N ALA A 79 -4.22 4.18 7.21
CA ALA A 79 -5.11 3.39 8.07
C ALA A 79 -6.51 3.18 7.48
N LEU A 80 -6.97 4.06 6.59
CA LEU A 80 -8.24 3.88 5.88
C LEU A 80 -8.15 2.72 4.88
N GLY A 81 -7.07 2.64 4.11
CA GLY A 81 -6.84 1.53 3.17
C GLY A 81 -6.60 0.19 3.91
N GLU A 82 -5.88 0.22 5.02
CA GLU A 82 -5.63 -0.95 5.87
C GLU A 82 -6.95 -1.49 6.46
N ARG A 83 -7.87 -0.61 6.91
CA ARG A 83 -9.21 -1.02 7.36
C ARG A 83 -10.02 -1.67 6.25
N ALA A 84 -10.01 -1.11 5.04
CA ALA A 84 -10.74 -1.69 3.91
C ALA A 84 -10.21 -3.08 3.55
N ALA A 85 -8.88 -3.27 3.58
CA ALA A 85 -8.26 -4.57 3.36
C ALA A 85 -8.57 -5.57 4.48
N ALA A 86 -8.60 -5.11 5.73
CA ALA A 86 -8.98 -5.92 6.88
C ALA A 86 -10.45 -6.35 6.80
N GLU A 87 -11.36 -5.41 6.48
CA GLU A 87 -12.78 -5.71 6.27
C GLU A 87 -12.98 -6.80 5.22
N LEU A 88 -12.28 -6.70 4.09
CA LEU A 88 -12.35 -7.71 3.03
C LEU A 88 -11.90 -9.09 3.52
N LYS A 89 -10.77 -9.16 4.24
CA LYS A 89 -10.25 -10.41 4.82
C LYS A 89 -11.19 -10.99 5.89
N GLU A 90 -11.77 -10.14 6.75
CA GLU A 90 -12.70 -10.60 7.79
C GLU A 90 -13.98 -11.15 7.20
N ARG A 91 -14.51 -10.52 6.17
CA ARG A 91 -15.74 -10.95 5.50
C ARG A 91 -15.57 -12.25 4.70
N TRP A 92 -14.41 -12.42 4.06
CA TRP A 92 -14.16 -13.56 3.17
C TRP A 92 -13.11 -14.49 3.77
N ARG A 93 -13.57 -15.58 4.42
CA ARG A 93 -12.70 -16.55 5.10
C ARG A 93 -11.62 -17.15 4.19
N ALA A 94 -11.89 -17.30 2.89
CA ALA A 94 -10.94 -17.77 1.90
C ALA A 94 -9.69 -16.89 1.78
N LEU A 95 -9.78 -15.60 2.19
CA LEU A 95 -8.65 -14.65 2.19
C LEU A 95 -7.88 -14.63 3.53
N LYS A 96 -8.36 -15.31 4.56
CA LYS A 96 -7.68 -15.37 5.88
C LYS A 96 -6.60 -16.45 5.95
N ARG A 97 -6.84 -17.60 5.30
CA ARG A 97 -5.92 -18.75 5.32
C ARG A 97 -5.65 -19.17 3.89
N ILE A 98 -4.58 -18.62 3.35
CA ILE A 98 -4.21 -18.79 1.96
C ILE A 98 -3.34 -20.03 1.84
N THR A 99 -3.91 -21.13 1.36
CA THR A 99 -3.22 -22.39 1.05
C THR A 99 -3.25 -22.72 -0.45
N LEU A 100 -3.91 -21.85 -1.24
CA LEU A 100 -4.09 -22.06 -2.67
C LEU A 100 -2.95 -21.40 -3.47
N SER A 101 -2.81 -21.79 -4.74
CA SER A 101 -1.87 -21.18 -5.65
C SER A 101 -2.17 -19.67 -5.85
N PRO A 102 -1.15 -18.82 -6.14
CA PRO A 102 -1.32 -17.38 -6.34
C PRO A 102 -2.43 -17.02 -7.31
N CYS A 103 -2.53 -17.71 -8.45
CA CYS A 103 -3.58 -17.45 -9.45
C CYS A 103 -4.99 -17.62 -8.87
N ARG A 104 -5.24 -18.70 -8.12
CA ARG A 104 -6.54 -18.95 -7.47
C ARG A 104 -6.89 -17.88 -6.44
N ILE A 105 -5.91 -17.40 -5.71
CA ILE A 105 -6.09 -16.33 -4.73
C ILE A 105 -6.45 -15.03 -5.43
N GLY A 106 -5.81 -14.72 -6.56
CA GLY A 106 -6.15 -13.56 -7.38
C GLY A 106 -7.61 -13.57 -7.80
N ASP A 107 -8.10 -14.70 -8.32
CA ASP A 107 -9.49 -14.86 -8.75
C ASP A 107 -10.48 -14.72 -7.58
N ILE A 108 -10.20 -15.35 -6.45
CA ILE A 108 -11.02 -15.23 -5.24
C ILE A 108 -11.06 -13.79 -4.75
N THR A 109 -9.94 -13.08 -4.76
CA THR A 109 -9.87 -11.68 -4.32
C THR A 109 -10.67 -10.76 -5.26
N ARG A 110 -10.58 -10.97 -6.57
CA ARG A 110 -11.37 -10.21 -7.56
C ARG A 110 -12.86 -10.44 -7.36
N ALA A 111 -13.29 -11.70 -7.21
CA ALA A 111 -14.69 -12.06 -6.95
C ALA A 111 -15.19 -11.45 -5.64
N ALA A 112 -14.41 -11.57 -4.55
CA ALA A 112 -14.74 -10.99 -3.26
C ALA A 112 -14.89 -9.47 -3.32
N LEU A 113 -14.03 -8.78 -4.08
CA LEU A 113 -14.10 -7.33 -4.25
C LEU A 113 -15.38 -6.89 -4.96
N VAL A 114 -15.77 -7.59 -6.04
CA VAL A 114 -17.01 -7.31 -6.78
C VAL A 114 -18.23 -7.53 -5.89
N LEU A 115 -18.27 -8.64 -5.16
CA LEU A 115 -19.38 -8.94 -4.24
C LEU A 115 -19.44 -7.92 -3.09
N ASN A 116 -18.31 -7.50 -2.55
CA ASN A 116 -18.27 -6.52 -1.47
C ASN A 116 -18.82 -5.15 -1.88
N GLN A 117 -18.69 -4.77 -3.16
CA GLN A 117 -19.26 -3.51 -3.68
C GLN A 117 -20.78 -3.55 -3.83
N ARG A 118 -21.35 -4.72 -4.08
CA ARG A 118 -22.81 -4.89 -4.28
C ARG A 118 -23.59 -5.00 -2.97
N TRP A 119 -22.92 -5.21 -1.85
CA TRP A 119 -23.55 -5.47 -0.56
C TRP A 119 -23.32 -4.34 0.45
N LYS A 120 -22.91 -3.18 -0.02
CA LYS A 120 -22.97 -1.90 0.67
C LYS A 120 -24.26 -1.20 0.25
#